data_450167e21221e990866677d7a5843e1b
#
_entry.id   450167e21221e990866677d7a5843e1b
#
_cell.length_a   1.000
_cell.length_b   1.000
_cell.length_c   1.000
_cell.angle_alpha   90.00
_cell.angle_beta   90.00
_cell.angle_gamma   90.00
#
_symmetry.space_group_name_H-M   'P 1'
#
loop_
_entity.id
_entity.type
_entity.pdbx_description
1 polymer ?
#
loop_
_entity_poly.entity_id
_entity_poly.type
_entity_poly.pdbx_seq_one_letter_code
_entity_poly.pdbx_strand_id
1 'polypeptide(L)'
;MYADVSDNARIWHNAHVSGHARISGKALILDNATIKDHATITDNASVANNAIVCGQALVKNKAMVLHYSVIGDDATILNDSVITSMAEIVGDAVIAKNTDYEVFKNNWSSGRSFTYTKSNHIWCVGCFYGTGQELIEKAYADSETSGQNYERYVNFVEGK
;
A
#
# COMPACT_ATOMS: atom_id res chain seq x y z
N MET A 1 -14.14 18.50 11.88
CA MET A 1 -14.37 18.59 10.42
C MET A 1 -14.66 17.17 9.97
N TYR A 2 -15.53 16.94 9.03
CA TYR A 2 -15.97 15.60 8.62
C TYR A 2 -15.37 15.23 7.27
N ALA A 3 -15.37 13.92 6.95
CA ALA A 3 -15.03 13.45 5.61
C ALA A 3 -15.90 14.14 4.55
N ASP A 4 -15.31 14.47 3.41
CA ASP A 4 -15.98 15.12 2.29
C ASP A 4 -16.15 14.14 1.13
N VAL A 5 -17.39 14.01 0.67
CA VAL A 5 -17.73 13.18 -0.49
C VAL A 5 -18.49 14.04 -1.48
N SER A 6 -17.91 14.29 -2.64
CA SER A 6 -18.41 15.26 -3.62
C SER A 6 -18.46 14.69 -5.04
N ASP A 7 -18.98 15.46 -5.95
CA ASP A 7 -19.14 15.14 -7.37
C ASP A 7 -20.02 13.90 -7.59
N ASN A 8 -19.53 12.92 -8.36
CA ASN A 8 -20.19 11.65 -8.65
C ASN A 8 -19.56 10.47 -7.92
N ALA A 9 -18.82 10.74 -6.84
CA ALA A 9 -18.22 9.69 -6.01
C ALA A 9 -19.30 8.83 -5.34
N ARG A 10 -19.03 7.55 -5.19
CA ARG A 10 -19.98 6.57 -4.64
C ARG A 10 -19.33 5.73 -3.56
N ILE A 11 -20.02 5.60 -2.44
CA ILE A 11 -19.63 4.74 -1.32
C ILE A 11 -20.74 3.70 -1.15
N TRP A 12 -20.43 2.43 -1.33
CA TRP A 12 -21.40 1.34 -1.31
C TRP A 12 -21.01 0.23 -0.32
N HIS A 13 -22.00 -0.58 0.02
CA HIS A 13 -21.91 -1.69 0.97
C HIS A 13 -21.49 -1.20 2.37
N ASN A 14 -20.51 -1.82 2.98
CA ASN A 14 -20.02 -1.50 4.32
C ASN A 14 -18.77 -0.62 4.31
N ALA A 15 -18.50 0.08 3.19
CA ALA A 15 -17.34 0.94 3.09
C ALA A 15 -17.40 2.09 4.11
N HIS A 16 -16.30 2.38 4.75
CA HIS A 16 -16.19 3.37 5.81
C HIS A 16 -15.26 4.51 5.42
N VAL A 17 -15.78 5.73 5.47
CA VAL A 17 -15.01 6.96 5.22
C VAL A 17 -15.08 7.86 6.44
N SER A 18 -13.93 8.26 6.97
CA SER A 18 -13.84 9.01 8.23
C SER A 18 -12.68 10.01 8.24
N GLY A 19 -12.54 10.74 9.36
CA GLY A 19 -11.49 11.75 9.54
C GLY A 19 -11.73 12.96 8.64
N HIS A 20 -10.70 13.36 7.93
CA HIS A 20 -10.70 14.45 6.94
C HIS A 20 -10.51 13.93 5.52
N ALA A 21 -10.86 12.68 5.28
CA ALA A 21 -10.73 12.05 3.97
C ALA A 21 -11.59 12.77 2.93
N ARG A 22 -11.10 12.83 1.69
CA ARG A 22 -11.77 13.45 0.55
C ARG A 22 -11.98 12.46 -0.57
N ILE A 23 -13.24 12.28 -0.97
CA ILE A 23 -13.62 11.39 -2.07
C ILE A 23 -14.33 12.25 -3.12
N SER A 24 -13.83 12.28 -4.34
CA SER A 24 -14.37 13.17 -5.40
C SER A 24 -14.30 12.54 -6.79
N GLY A 25 -14.74 13.29 -7.81
CA GLY A 25 -14.79 12.81 -9.18
C GLY A 25 -15.81 11.69 -9.38
N LYS A 26 -15.40 10.57 -9.92
CA LYS A 26 -16.21 9.36 -10.08
C LYS A 26 -15.64 8.20 -9.27
N ALA A 27 -14.95 8.50 -8.18
CA ALA A 27 -14.30 7.50 -7.35
C ALA A 27 -15.32 6.52 -6.75
N LEU A 28 -14.92 5.26 -6.60
CA LEU A 28 -15.74 4.18 -6.08
C LEU A 28 -15.08 3.58 -4.83
N ILE A 29 -15.81 3.62 -3.71
CA ILE A 29 -15.39 2.99 -2.46
C ILE A 29 -16.39 1.88 -2.15
N LEU A 30 -15.94 0.64 -2.13
CA LEU A 30 -16.82 -0.54 -2.15
C LEU A 30 -16.48 -1.53 -1.04
N ASP A 31 -17.42 -2.42 -0.78
CA ASP A 31 -17.32 -3.57 0.13
C ASP A 31 -17.05 -3.14 1.58
N ASN A 32 -15.92 -3.53 2.16
CA ASN A 32 -15.50 -3.18 3.51
C ASN A 32 -14.26 -2.24 3.50
N ALA A 33 -14.06 -1.50 2.39
CA ALA A 33 -12.93 -0.60 2.28
C ALA A 33 -12.98 0.50 3.34
N THR A 34 -11.84 0.89 3.86
CA THR A 34 -11.72 1.94 4.88
C THR A 34 -10.84 3.07 4.36
N ILE A 35 -11.39 4.27 4.31
CA ILE A 35 -10.67 5.50 3.96
C ILE A 35 -10.71 6.42 5.17
N LYS A 36 -9.55 6.88 5.63
CA LYS A 36 -9.48 7.69 6.86
C LYS A 36 -8.36 8.73 6.83
N ASP A 37 -8.26 9.46 7.94
CA ASP A 37 -7.27 10.52 8.16
C ASP A 37 -7.43 11.66 7.15
N HIS A 38 -6.43 11.96 6.32
CA HIS A 38 -6.45 12.98 5.28
C HIS A 38 -6.34 12.38 3.87
N ALA A 39 -6.63 11.10 3.72
CA ALA A 39 -6.52 10.40 2.44
C ALA A 39 -7.45 11.02 1.38
N THR A 40 -6.98 11.05 0.14
CA THR A 40 -7.73 11.58 -1.00
C THR A 40 -7.88 10.52 -2.08
N ILE A 41 -9.13 10.26 -2.48
CA ILE A 41 -9.46 9.36 -3.60
C ILE A 41 -10.22 10.17 -4.63
N THR A 42 -9.74 10.22 -5.86
CA THR A 42 -10.33 11.12 -6.89
C THR A 42 -10.32 10.50 -8.29
N ASP A 43 -10.85 11.26 -9.24
CA ASP A 43 -11.00 10.88 -10.66
C ASP A 43 -11.90 9.63 -10.81
N ASN A 44 -11.40 8.54 -11.39
CA ASN A 44 -12.11 7.27 -11.55
C ASN A 44 -11.45 6.15 -10.71
N ALA A 45 -10.77 6.52 -9.63
CA ALA A 45 -10.09 5.56 -8.78
C ALA A 45 -11.08 4.68 -8.01
N SER A 46 -10.66 3.47 -7.67
CA SER A 46 -11.49 2.52 -6.93
C SER A 46 -10.73 1.92 -5.74
N VAL A 47 -11.39 1.86 -4.58
CA VAL A 47 -10.88 1.16 -3.39
C VAL A 47 -11.94 0.17 -2.96
N ALA A 48 -11.59 -1.12 -2.86
CA ALA A 48 -12.56 -2.17 -2.63
C ALA A 48 -12.05 -3.32 -1.75
N ASN A 49 -12.95 -4.22 -1.43
CA ASN A 49 -12.76 -5.38 -0.54
C ASN A 49 -12.44 -4.93 0.90
N ASN A 50 -11.28 -5.31 1.45
CA ASN A 50 -10.86 -4.90 2.79
C ASN A 50 -9.66 -3.96 2.76
N ALA A 51 -9.51 -3.22 1.67
CA ALA A 51 -8.39 -2.29 1.49
C ALA A 51 -8.50 -1.08 2.42
N ILE A 52 -7.37 -0.57 2.85
CA ILE A 52 -7.28 0.59 3.74
C ILE A 52 -6.45 1.67 3.04
N VAL A 53 -6.97 2.89 3.00
CA VAL A 53 -6.22 4.07 2.57
C VAL A 53 -6.27 5.11 3.69
N CYS A 54 -5.10 5.54 4.16
CA CYS A 54 -4.99 6.42 5.33
C CYS A 54 -3.82 7.41 5.21
N GLY A 55 -3.56 8.17 6.28
CA GLY A 55 -2.53 9.20 6.24
C GLY A 55 -2.92 10.35 5.32
N GLN A 56 -2.00 10.81 4.49
CA GLN A 56 -2.20 11.80 3.43
C GLN A 56 -2.17 11.16 2.03
N ALA A 57 -2.35 9.84 1.96
CA ALA A 57 -2.24 9.08 0.73
C ALA A 57 -3.20 9.57 -0.36
N LEU A 58 -2.74 9.54 -1.60
CA LEU A 58 -3.48 9.95 -2.78
C LEU A 58 -3.68 8.78 -3.74
N VAL A 59 -4.94 8.46 -4.06
CA VAL A 59 -5.29 7.48 -5.09
C VAL A 59 -6.10 8.19 -6.18
N LYS A 60 -5.60 8.18 -7.41
CA LYS A 60 -6.20 8.95 -8.51
C LYS A 60 -6.15 8.28 -9.87
N ASN A 61 -6.72 8.96 -10.87
CA ASN A 61 -6.89 8.51 -12.25
C ASN A 61 -7.79 7.27 -12.32
N LYS A 62 -7.30 6.11 -12.76
CA LYS A 62 -8.05 4.84 -12.78
C LYS A 62 -7.41 3.77 -11.87
N ALA A 63 -6.61 4.21 -10.90
CA ALA A 63 -5.92 3.31 -9.98
C ALA A 63 -6.93 2.51 -9.14
N MET A 64 -6.56 1.28 -8.84
CA MET A 64 -7.38 0.36 -8.05
C MET A 64 -6.59 -0.14 -6.84
N VAL A 65 -7.19 -0.05 -5.66
CA VAL A 65 -6.63 -0.59 -4.40
C VAL A 65 -7.58 -1.65 -3.87
N LEU A 66 -7.13 -2.89 -3.84
CA LEU A 66 -7.98 -4.07 -3.67
C LEU A 66 -7.49 -5.01 -2.56
N HIS A 67 -8.37 -5.93 -2.18
CA HIS A 67 -8.14 -7.01 -1.22
C HIS A 67 -7.79 -6.48 0.19
N TYR A 68 -6.64 -6.86 0.75
CA TYR A 68 -6.18 -6.45 2.07
C TYR A 68 -5.00 -5.47 1.99
N SER A 69 -4.90 -4.74 0.88
CA SER A 69 -3.82 -3.76 0.69
C SER A 69 -3.96 -2.57 1.62
N VAL A 70 -2.85 -2.03 2.06
CA VAL A 70 -2.77 -0.84 2.89
C VAL A 70 -1.95 0.23 2.17
N ILE A 71 -2.54 1.40 1.99
CA ILE A 71 -1.87 2.58 1.45
C ILE A 71 -1.86 3.64 2.54
N GLY A 72 -0.70 4.14 2.90
CA GLY A 72 -0.56 5.08 4.02
C GLY A 72 0.44 6.18 3.80
N ASP A 73 0.64 6.99 4.82
CA ASP A 73 1.53 8.16 4.85
C ASP A 73 1.27 9.12 3.68
N ASP A 74 2.29 9.47 2.89
CA ASP A 74 2.22 10.35 1.72
C ASP A 74 2.23 9.59 0.38
N ALA A 75 1.93 8.28 0.39
CA ALA A 75 1.99 7.44 -0.79
C ALA A 75 1.00 7.88 -1.88
N THR A 76 1.43 7.81 -3.13
CA THR A 76 0.63 8.18 -4.30
C THR A 76 0.46 6.98 -5.23
N ILE A 77 -0.80 6.61 -5.50
CA ILE A 77 -1.18 5.55 -6.44
C ILE A 77 -1.91 6.21 -7.61
N LEU A 78 -1.44 5.98 -8.83
CA LEU A 78 -1.95 6.72 -9.99
C LEU A 78 -1.99 5.91 -11.29
N ASN A 79 -2.51 6.53 -12.35
CA ASN A 79 -2.72 5.95 -13.68
C ASN A 79 -3.69 4.76 -13.63
N ASP A 80 -3.34 3.65 -14.28
CA ASP A 80 -4.12 2.41 -14.31
C ASP A 80 -3.50 1.33 -13.41
N SER A 81 -2.73 1.74 -12.36
CA SER A 81 -2.08 0.79 -11.45
C SER A 81 -3.08 0.05 -10.59
N VAL A 82 -2.80 -1.22 -10.32
CA VAL A 82 -3.64 -2.08 -9.49
C VAL A 82 -2.82 -2.58 -8.30
N ILE A 83 -3.21 -2.19 -7.09
CA ILE A 83 -2.59 -2.63 -5.85
C ILE A 83 -3.44 -3.76 -5.25
N THR A 84 -2.79 -4.88 -4.97
CA THR A 84 -3.48 -6.10 -4.53
C THR A 84 -2.57 -6.95 -3.63
N SER A 85 -3.04 -8.14 -3.25
CA SER A 85 -2.23 -9.18 -2.60
C SER A 85 -1.66 -8.83 -1.24
N MET A 86 -2.34 -8.06 -0.42
CA MET A 86 -1.88 -7.62 0.91
C MET A 86 -0.63 -6.72 0.83
N ALA A 87 -0.47 -5.98 -0.26
CA ALA A 87 0.60 -5.00 -0.40
C ALA A 87 0.47 -3.90 0.67
N GLU A 88 1.57 -3.51 1.26
CA GLU A 88 1.66 -2.36 2.17
C GLU A 88 2.56 -1.31 1.53
N ILE A 89 1.98 -0.19 1.11
CA ILE A 89 2.65 0.90 0.39
C ILE A 89 2.51 2.16 1.22
N VAL A 90 3.62 2.63 1.76
CA VAL A 90 3.69 3.72 2.73
C VAL A 90 4.89 4.65 2.44
N GLY A 91 5.06 5.66 3.28
CA GLY A 91 6.05 6.71 3.07
C GLY A 91 5.67 7.59 1.89
N ASP A 92 6.64 8.00 1.12
CA ASP A 92 6.51 8.83 -0.07
C ASP A 92 6.49 8.01 -1.38
N ALA A 93 6.11 6.74 -1.31
CA ALA A 93 6.10 5.83 -2.46
C ALA A 93 5.16 6.34 -3.57
N VAL A 94 5.60 6.23 -4.82
CA VAL A 94 4.80 6.56 -6.01
C VAL A 94 4.66 5.30 -6.87
N ILE A 95 3.42 4.84 -7.04
CA ILE A 95 3.09 3.70 -7.88
C ILE A 95 2.28 4.17 -9.08
N ALA A 96 2.89 4.15 -10.24
CA ALA A 96 2.29 4.53 -11.53
C ALA A 96 2.02 3.34 -12.45
N LYS A 97 2.62 2.18 -12.15
CA LYS A 97 2.50 0.93 -12.89
C LYS A 97 2.51 -0.25 -11.91
N ASN A 98 1.94 -1.37 -12.33
CA ASN A 98 1.95 -2.61 -11.53
C ASN A 98 3.37 -3.16 -11.25
N THR A 99 4.35 -2.74 -12.02
CA THR A 99 5.77 -3.12 -11.84
C THR A 99 6.54 -2.24 -10.85
N ASP A 100 5.92 -1.21 -10.28
CA ASP A 100 6.59 -0.27 -9.36
C ASP A 100 6.64 -0.78 -7.92
N TYR A 101 6.02 -1.92 -7.64
CA TYR A 101 6.09 -2.62 -6.36
C TYR A 101 6.15 -4.12 -6.55
N GLU A 102 6.63 -4.83 -5.54
CA GLU A 102 6.67 -6.28 -5.48
C GLU A 102 6.14 -6.76 -4.12
N VAL A 103 5.37 -7.85 -4.12
CA VAL A 103 4.87 -8.49 -2.90
C VAL A 103 5.43 -9.89 -2.80
N PHE A 104 6.05 -10.20 -1.68
CA PHE A 104 6.62 -11.49 -1.36
C PHE A 104 5.93 -12.10 -0.14
N LYS A 105 6.21 -13.37 0.12
CA LYS A 105 5.69 -14.09 1.28
C LYS A 105 6.83 -14.67 2.11
N ASN A 106 6.80 -14.38 3.40
CA ASN A 106 7.73 -14.94 4.36
C ASN A 106 7.36 -16.40 4.70
N ASN A 107 7.75 -17.33 3.85
CA ASN A 107 7.41 -18.75 4.01
C ASN A 107 8.31 -19.50 5.02
N TRP A 108 9.41 -18.89 5.45
CA TRP A 108 10.36 -19.49 6.41
C TRP A 108 10.06 -19.16 7.87
N SER A 109 9.10 -18.27 8.14
CA SER A 109 8.76 -17.83 9.49
C SER A 109 7.25 -17.60 9.64
N SER A 110 6.79 -16.36 9.54
CA SER A 110 5.42 -15.97 9.90
C SER A 110 4.36 -16.28 8.82
N GLY A 111 4.75 -16.55 7.60
CA GLY A 111 3.84 -16.67 6.46
C GLY A 111 3.20 -15.35 6.00
N ARG A 112 3.62 -14.22 6.57
CA ARG A 112 3.09 -12.89 6.22
C ARG A 112 3.66 -12.38 4.90
N SER A 113 2.88 -11.56 4.22
CA SER A 113 3.36 -10.81 3.06
C SER A 113 4.29 -9.68 3.48
N PHE A 114 5.19 -9.31 2.59
CA PHE A 114 6.04 -8.14 2.70
C PHE A 114 6.19 -7.48 1.33
N THR A 115 6.39 -6.17 1.31
CA THR A 115 6.31 -5.36 0.09
C THR A 115 7.61 -4.57 -0.09
N TYR A 116 8.05 -4.48 -1.35
CA TYR A 116 9.09 -3.55 -1.79
C TYR A 116 8.49 -2.53 -2.75
N THR A 117 8.83 -1.26 -2.60
CA THR A 117 8.45 -0.16 -3.49
C THR A 117 9.67 0.43 -4.18
N LYS A 118 9.63 0.50 -5.52
CA LYS A 118 10.80 0.91 -6.33
C LYS A 118 11.08 2.39 -6.29
N SER A 119 10.05 3.23 -6.14
CA SER A 119 10.20 4.69 -6.19
C SER A 119 11.01 5.27 -5.03
N ASN A 120 10.91 4.67 -3.86
CA ASN A 120 11.61 5.11 -2.65
C ASN A 120 12.58 4.06 -2.08
N HIS A 121 12.71 2.89 -2.75
CA HIS A 121 13.58 1.78 -2.33
C HIS A 121 13.32 1.25 -0.91
N ILE A 122 12.04 1.23 -0.51
CA ILE A 122 11.62 0.85 0.84
C ILE A 122 11.02 -0.54 0.88
N TRP A 123 11.33 -1.25 1.95
CA TRP A 123 10.77 -2.53 2.34
C TRP A 123 9.83 -2.36 3.52
N CYS A 124 8.61 -2.90 3.40
CA CYS A 124 7.63 -3.01 4.48
C CYS A 124 7.48 -4.47 4.88
N VAL A 125 7.85 -4.83 6.11
CA VAL A 125 7.87 -6.21 6.61
C VAL A 125 7.25 -6.24 8.01
N GLY A 126 5.95 -6.41 8.12
CA GLY A 126 5.26 -6.29 9.40
C GLY A 126 5.44 -4.90 10.02
N CYS A 127 6.12 -4.82 11.16
CA CYS A 127 6.42 -3.52 11.81
C CYS A 127 7.71 -2.85 11.31
N PHE A 128 8.43 -3.50 10.39
CA PHE A 128 9.64 -2.93 9.82
C PHE A 128 9.33 -2.08 8.60
N TYR A 129 9.95 -0.91 8.55
CA TYR A 129 9.94 0.01 7.42
C TYR A 129 11.36 0.55 7.25
N GLY A 130 11.98 0.35 6.09
CA GLY A 130 13.35 0.79 5.85
C GLY A 130 13.94 0.27 4.55
N THR A 131 15.22 0.56 4.34
CA THR A 131 16.00 0.12 3.19
C THR A 131 16.29 -1.38 3.21
N GLY A 132 16.70 -1.94 2.07
CA GLY A 132 17.10 -3.36 2.01
C GLY A 132 18.26 -3.71 2.94
N GLN A 133 19.23 -2.80 3.07
CA GLN A 133 20.38 -3.02 3.98
C GLN A 133 19.94 -3.07 5.46
N GLU A 134 19.10 -2.15 5.89
CA GLU A 134 18.55 -2.14 7.26
C GLU A 134 17.68 -3.37 7.54
N LEU A 135 16.93 -3.85 6.53
CA LEU A 135 16.16 -5.09 6.62
C LEU A 135 17.06 -6.30 6.83
N ILE A 136 18.15 -6.41 6.07
CA ILE A 136 19.12 -7.50 6.20
C ILE A 136 19.74 -7.50 7.61
N GLU A 137 20.23 -6.36 8.06
CA GLU A 137 20.85 -6.22 9.39
C GLU A 137 19.89 -6.62 10.51
N LYS A 138 18.65 -6.12 10.46
CA LYS A 138 17.62 -6.49 11.43
C LYS A 138 17.29 -7.97 11.38
N ALA A 139 17.17 -8.54 10.21
CA ALA A 139 16.81 -9.95 10.03
C ALA A 139 17.91 -10.90 10.54
N TYR A 140 19.19 -10.58 10.35
CA TYR A 140 20.29 -11.33 10.93
C TYR A 140 20.35 -11.22 12.46
N ALA A 141 19.96 -10.07 13.03
CA ALA A 141 19.82 -9.91 14.48
C ALA A 141 18.71 -10.81 15.07
N ASP A 142 17.65 -11.08 14.30
CA ASP A 142 16.58 -11.99 14.71
C ASP A 142 16.99 -13.48 14.58
N SER A 143 17.54 -13.89 13.44
CA SER A 143 18.09 -15.23 13.21
C SER A 143 18.88 -15.32 11.90
N GLU A 144 19.83 -16.24 11.83
CA GLU A 144 20.60 -16.58 10.62
C GLU A 144 19.68 -16.94 9.45
N THR A 145 18.64 -17.76 9.70
CA THR A 145 17.67 -18.16 8.67
C THR A 145 16.91 -16.95 8.10
N SER A 146 16.46 -16.04 8.96
CA SER A 146 15.77 -14.81 8.52
C SER A 146 16.71 -13.92 7.72
N GLY A 147 17.93 -13.71 8.21
CA GLY A 147 18.96 -12.92 7.55
C GLY A 147 19.22 -13.39 6.12
N GLN A 148 19.57 -14.66 5.96
CA GLN A 148 19.84 -15.26 4.66
C GLN A 148 18.66 -15.16 3.68
N ASN A 149 17.43 -15.35 4.15
CA ASN A 149 16.26 -15.27 3.30
C ASN A 149 16.01 -13.82 2.84
N TYR A 150 15.97 -12.85 3.75
CA TYR A 150 15.75 -11.46 3.37
C TYR A 150 16.88 -10.92 2.49
N GLU A 151 18.14 -11.25 2.76
CA GLU A 151 19.28 -10.90 1.92
C GLU A 151 19.11 -11.40 0.48
N ARG A 152 18.64 -12.63 0.28
CA ARG A 152 18.36 -13.18 -1.05
C ARG A 152 17.28 -12.38 -1.79
N TYR A 153 16.19 -11.99 -1.12
CA TYR A 153 15.14 -11.16 -1.73
C TYR A 153 15.63 -9.75 -2.05
N VAL A 154 16.34 -9.11 -1.14
CA VAL A 154 16.91 -7.77 -1.35
C VAL A 154 17.86 -7.78 -2.54
N ASN A 155 18.80 -8.74 -2.58
CA ASN A 155 19.74 -8.86 -3.69
C ASN A 155 19.04 -9.15 -5.02
N PHE A 156 18.02 -10.02 -5.02
CA PHE A 156 17.23 -10.30 -6.23
C PHE A 156 16.53 -9.06 -6.77
N VAL A 157 15.91 -8.28 -5.90
CA VAL A 157 15.12 -7.10 -6.31
C VAL A 157 16.02 -5.92 -6.68
N GLU A 158 17.11 -5.71 -5.95
CA GLU A 158 18.02 -4.58 -6.16
C GLU A 158 19.14 -4.88 -7.19
N GLY A 159 19.16 -6.09 -7.74
CA GLY A 159 20.10 -6.48 -8.80
C GLY A 159 21.54 -6.64 -8.32
N LYS A 160 21.74 -7.11 -7.11
CA LYS A 160 23.06 -7.37 -6.48
C LYS A 160 23.46 -8.83 -6.55
#